data_0d9e59c58395f48be5e9791bd5486092
#
_entry.id   0d9e59c58395f48be5e9791bd5486092
#
_cell.length_a   1.000
_cell.length_b   1.000
_cell.length_c   1.000
_cell.angle_alpha   90.00
_cell.angle_beta   90.00
_cell.angle_gamma   90.00
#
_symmetry.space_group_name_H-M   'P 1'
#
loop_
_entity.id
_entity.type
_entity.pdbx_description
1 polymer ?
#
loop_
_entity_poly.entity_id
_entity_poly.type
_entity_poly.pdbx_seq_one_letter_code
_entity_poly.pdbx_strand_id
1 'polypeptide(L)'
;MRERKGGTPLAVEPQEISKARPVDPERLLRPVSKTEARREMTLRAVLVACVVAALMGAAEPMVTLRIGYGPNISVVSAFLGFLVIGLIGRLSGLRASRWENNLVQTAGTAAGSGVGFMAVVLAAIDMLNQRGLLNLHLSSWQIFAWLAPSGLLGVLLAVPLRKHYIDEENLPFPDGMAAGESLMVLDQGPKEAGPRVAALGFGGLLSAGLTVARQAFGWIPETISPVFLGPHAAALRLGSEVGVLSLGAGLLIGLRVTLSMGLGMVIGWVILPDPLFARGLVPELSFNLVLQRWVMWPATGLMVSGGLAALALKWRVIAKTFRGLRGKDVDAGGDFPMRWVIWGSLACAVVLAVVQKISLGFPLWLSAVSIVLSIVLMLVGIRVLGETNWAPISAMANVMQAVFAVLAPGHVPINMIGSGMSGAVAANGEHLMQDYRAGKIVGSTNRNLTWLQLLGIPIGAAAVAIAYPAVRAKYGIGGDGGLTSPISVKWAGFAELLSKGFGALPSSALWALIIALAIGVVLTLLEANPRFGRFIPSPTAIGLGMLIPGFSVIPMVLGGIIQAVWKKTSPKGEDTYCVPLASGFITGEALVMLAMALPAAFK
;
A
#
# COMPACT_ATOMS: atom_id res chain seq x y z
N MET A 1 -42.54 -37.72 22.81
CA MET A 1 -42.30 -36.29 22.96
C MET A 1 -40.80 -36.04 23.14
N ARG A 2 -40.11 -35.63 22.06
CA ARG A 2 -38.70 -35.23 22.08
C ARG A 2 -38.67 -33.75 21.73
N GLU A 3 -38.27 -32.93 22.68
CA GLU A 3 -38.08 -31.49 22.52
C GLU A 3 -36.97 -31.21 21.50
N ARG A 4 -37.30 -30.42 20.46
CA ARG A 4 -36.33 -29.82 19.55
C ARG A 4 -35.74 -28.59 20.25
N LYS A 5 -34.50 -28.69 20.67
CA LYS A 5 -33.71 -27.53 21.10
C LYS A 5 -33.44 -26.62 19.91
N GLY A 6 -33.76 -25.33 20.07
CA GLY A 6 -33.59 -24.27 19.12
C GLY A 6 -32.15 -24.09 18.68
N GLY A 7 -31.95 -24.01 17.37
CA GLY A 7 -30.65 -23.72 16.76
C GLY A 7 -30.24 -22.27 17.00
N THR A 8 -29.10 -22.10 17.61
CA THR A 8 -28.37 -20.84 17.71
C THR A 8 -28.03 -20.35 16.29
N PRO A 9 -28.17 -19.07 15.96
CA PRO A 9 -27.78 -18.57 14.64
C PRO A 9 -26.27 -18.77 14.47
N LEU A 10 -25.91 -19.47 13.39
CA LEU A 10 -24.52 -19.70 12.95
C LEU A 10 -23.78 -18.37 12.86
N ALA A 11 -22.82 -18.18 13.73
CA ALA A 11 -21.79 -17.18 13.55
C ALA A 11 -21.12 -17.42 12.19
N VAL A 12 -21.14 -16.42 11.32
CA VAL A 12 -20.44 -16.43 10.05
C VAL A 12 -18.95 -16.56 10.37
N GLU A 13 -18.39 -17.77 10.13
CA GLU A 13 -16.94 -17.95 10.18
C GLU A 13 -16.28 -16.99 9.17
N PRO A 14 -15.18 -16.34 9.55
CA PRO A 14 -14.40 -15.54 8.62
C PRO A 14 -13.96 -16.42 7.46
N GLN A 15 -14.14 -15.93 6.23
CA GLN A 15 -13.72 -16.61 5.00
C GLN A 15 -12.34 -17.23 5.18
N GLU A 16 -12.22 -18.48 4.74
CA GLU A 16 -10.97 -19.20 4.56
C GLU A 16 -10.01 -18.44 3.64
N ILE A 17 -9.37 -17.41 4.19
CA ILE A 17 -8.11 -16.91 3.65
C ILE A 17 -7.11 -17.96 4.04
N SER A 18 -6.71 -18.77 3.04
CA SER A 18 -5.67 -19.78 3.17
C SER A 18 -5.71 -20.51 4.51
N LYS A 19 -6.22 -21.74 4.55
CA LYS A 19 -5.88 -22.71 5.58
C LYS A 19 -4.40 -23.14 5.42
N ALA A 20 -3.48 -22.20 5.53
CA ALA A 20 -2.23 -22.49 6.17
C ALA A 20 -2.64 -22.85 7.61
N ARG A 21 -2.48 -24.12 7.99
CA ARG A 21 -2.66 -24.51 9.40
C ARG A 21 -1.92 -23.46 10.21
N PRO A 22 -2.56 -22.82 11.21
CA PRO A 22 -1.83 -21.90 12.06
C PRO A 22 -0.62 -22.68 12.54
N VAL A 23 0.56 -22.25 12.09
CA VAL A 23 1.81 -22.83 12.58
C VAL A 23 1.76 -22.54 14.06
N ASP A 24 1.68 -23.59 14.87
CA ASP A 24 1.63 -23.46 16.32
C ASP A 24 2.84 -22.63 16.74
N PRO A 25 2.65 -21.41 17.23
CA PRO A 25 3.75 -20.53 17.60
C PRO A 25 4.69 -21.21 18.62
N GLU A 26 4.16 -22.11 19.45
CA GLU A 26 4.95 -22.86 20.43
C GLU A 26 5.87 -23.91 19.75
N ARG A 27 5.53 -24.41 18.56
CA ARG A 27 6.41 -25.31 17.78
C ARG A 27 7.55 -24.58 17.08
N LEU A 28 7.42 -23.29 16.81
CA LEU A 28 8.47 -22.46 16.23
C LEU A 28 9.40 -21.82 17.28
N LEU A 29 8.97 -21.81 18.54
CA LEU A 29 9.76 -21.31 19.64
C LEU A 29 10.90 -22.30 19.91
N ARG A 30 12.10 -22.01 19.38
CA ARG A 30 13.31 -22.46 20.07
C ARG A 30 13.19 -21.96 21.51
N PRO A 31 13.26 -22.83 22.52
CA PRO A 31 13.35 -22.34 23.88
C PRO A 31 14.56 -21.41 23.95
N VAL A 32 14.29 -20.12 24.20
CA VAL A 32 15.34 -19.13 24.43
C VAL A 32 16.14 -19.70 25.59
N SER A 33 17.39 -20.11 25.33
CA SER A 33 18.28 -20.55 26.40
C SER A 33 18.35 -19.39 27.39
N LYS A 34 18.18 -19.66 28.69
CA LYS A 34 18.27 -18.65 29.76
C LYS A 34 19.59 -17.87 29.75
N THR A 35 20.55 -18.30 28.93
CA THR A 35 21.88 -17.73 28.73
C THR A 35 22.02 -16.86 27.48
N GLU A 36 21.03 -16.81 26.57
CA GLU A 36 21.10 -15.91 25.41
C GLU A 36 20.73 -14.49 25.85
N ALA A 37 21.74 -13.63 25.99
CA ALA A 37 21.51 -12.20 26.22
C ALA A 37 20.65 -11.65 25.09
N ARG A 38 19.44 -11.15 25.41
CA ARG A 38 18.49 -10.59 24.46
C ARG A 38 19.06 -9.32 23.82
N ARG A 39 19.67 -9.48 22.63
CA ARG A 39 20.25 -8.36 21.86
C ARG A 39 19.20 -7.85 20.89
N GLU A 40 18.54 -6.75 21.23
CA GLU A 40 17.55 -6.09 20.36
C GLU A 40 18.15 -4.83 19.72
N MET A 41 18.27 -3.75 20.50
CA MET A 41 18.69 -2.44 20.02
C MET A 41 20.22 -2.31 20.05
N THR A 42 20.88 -2.95 19.09
CA THR A 42 22.33 -2.82 18.91
C THR A 42 22.64 -1.71 17.90
N LEU A 43 23.84 -1.12 17.99
CA LEU A 43 24.25 -0.09 17.03
C LEU A 43 24.18 -0.58 15.58
N ARG A 44 24.61 -1.85 15.32
CA ARG A 44 24.51 -2.43 13.98
C ARG A 44 23.05 -2.55 13.49
N ALA A 45 22.13 -2.96 14.37
CA ALA A 45 20.72 -3.06 14.02
C ALA A 45 20.12 -1.69 13.66
N VAL A 46 20.44 -0.65 14.43
CA VAL A 46 20.01 0.73 14.15
C VAL A 46 20.59 1.24 12.84
N LEU A 47 21.90 1.05 12.60
CA LEU A 47 22.53 1.49 11.33
C LEU A 47 21.93 0.76 10.11
N VAL A 48 21.75 -0.56 10.20
CA VAL A 48 21.13 -1.34 9.13
C VAL A 48 19.66 -0.93 8.94
N ALA A 49 18.93 -0.66 10.04
CA ALA A 49 17.58 -0.16 9.99
C ALA A 49 17.47 1.19 9.25
N CYS A 50 18.41 2.12 9.50
CA CYS A 50 18.47 3.39 8.78
C CYS A 50 18.71 3.20 7.27
N VAL A 51 19.62 2.29 6.90
CA VAL A 51 19.91 2.00 5.49
C VAL A 51 18.70 1.36 4.80
N VAL A 52 18.11 0.33 5.43
CA VAL A 52 16.93 -0.34 4.87
C VAL A 52 15.73 0.60 4.78
N ALA A 53 15.51 1.45 5.81
CA ALA A 53 14.46 2.47 5.78
C ALA A 53 14.66 3.46 4.62
N ALA A 54 15.89 3.94 4.40
CA ALA A 54 16.19 4.83 3.29
C ALA A 54 15.95 4.16 1.93
N LEU A 55 16.40 2.92 1.76
CA LEU A 55 16.20 2.15 0.53
C LEU A 55 14.71 1.90 0.25
N MET A 56 13.95 1.45 1.26
CA MET A 56 12.53 1.15 1.09
C MET A 56 11.73 2.42 0.86
N GLY A 57 11.96 3.48 1.62
CA GLY A 57 11.30 4.77 1.41
C GLY A 57 11.57 5.38 0.03
N ALA A 58 12.77 5.19 -0.52
CA ALA A 58 13.13 5.68 -1.84
C ALA A 58 12.59 4.80 -2.99
N ALA A 59 12.49 3.48 -2.79
CA ALA A 59 12.04 2.54 -3.81
C ALA A 59 10.50 2.50 -3.95
N GLU A 60 9.78 2.65 -2.85
CA GLU A 60 8.32 2.50 -2.80
C GLU A 60 7.55 3.45 -3.74
N PRO A 61 7.92 4.74 -3.89
CA PRO A 61 7.30 5.61 -4.87
C PRO A 61 7.32 5.03 -6.29
N MET A 62 8.42 4.41 -6.70
CA MET A 62 8.53 3.80 -8.03
C MET A 62 7.56 2.63 -8.18
N VAL A 63 7.43 1.80 -7.14
CA VAL A 63 6.55 0.63 -7.16
C VAL A 63 5.09 1.08 -7.22
N THR A 64 4.66 1.92 -6.30
CA THR A 64 3.25 2.35 -6.19
C THR A 64 2.77 3.16 -7.38
N LEU A 65 3.63 4.03 -7.94
CA LEU A 65 3.30 4.84 -9.10
C LEU A 65 3.22 4.00 -10.39
N ARG A 66 3.92 2.87 -10.46
CA ARG A 66 3.91 2.01 -11.64
C ARG A 66 2.77 1.00 -11.62
N ILE A 67 2.63 0.25 -10.54
CA ILE A 67 1.65 -0.85 -10.48
C ILE A 67 0.31 -0.47 -9.84
N GLY A 68 0.23 0.70 -9.22
CA GLY A 68 -1.01 1.17 -8.55
C GLY A 68 -1.38 0.37 -7.30
N TYR A 69 -0.42 -0.31 -6.71
CA TYR A 69 -0.59 -1.11 -5.49
C TYR A 69 0.68 -1.01 -4.65
N GLY A 70 0.53 -0.85 -3.34
CA GLY A 70 1.65 -0.89 -2.39
C GLY A 70 1.80 -2.32 -1.86
N PRO A 71 2.85 -3.07 -2.25
CA PRO A 71 3.10 -4.38 -1.71
C PRO A 71 3.49 -4.29 -0.22
N ASN A 72 3.27 -5.37 0.51
CA ASN A 72 3.75 -5.44 1.89
C ASN A 72 5.29 -5.52 1.92
N ILE A 73 5.93 -4.42 2.28
CA ILE A 73 7.40 -4.31 2.36
C ILE A 73 7.98 -5.00 3.59
N SER A 74 7.16 -5.39 4.57
CA SER A 74 7.63 -5.99 5.82
C SER A 74 8.49 -7.23 5.57
N VAL A 75 8.05 -8.12 4.69
CA VAL A 75 8.81 -9.34 4.34
C VAL A 75 10.11 -9.00 3.62
N VAL A 76 10.08 -8.05 2.67
CA VAL A 76 11.27 -7.58 1.95
C VAL A 76 12.30 -6.99 2.92
N SER A 77 11.85 -6.12 3.82
CA SER A 77 12.71 -5.50 4.84
C SER A 77 13.29 -6.53 5.80
N ALA A 78 12.53 -7.57 6.18
CA ALA A 78 13.02 -8.67 7.00
C ALA A 78 14.14 -9.46 6.30
N PHE A 79 13.98 -9.77 5.02
CA PHE A 79 15.00 -10.46 4.23
C PHE A 79 16.25 -9.61 4.03
N LEU A 80 16.11 -8.33 3.68
CA LEU A 80 17.24 -7.40 3.55
C LEU A 80 17.99 -7.24 4.88
N GLY A 81 17.25 -7.08 5.97
CA GLY A 81 17.81 -7.03 7.32
C GLY A 81 18.60 -8.29 7.64
N PHE A 82 18.02 -9.47 7.37
CA PHE A 82 18.70 -10.75 7.59
C PHE A 82 20.00 -10.87 6.78
N LEU A 83 19.97 -10.49 5.50
CA LEU A 83 21.17 -10.54 4.64
C LEU A 83 22.27 -9.61 5.15
N VAL A 84 21.94 -8.34 5.42
CA VAL A 84 22.94 -7.33 5.81
C VAL A 84 23.47 -7.60 7.21
N ILE A 85 22.61 -7.87 8.19
CA ILE A 85 23.02 -8.21 9.57
C ILE A 85 23.81 -9.53 9.56
N GLY A 86 23.38 -10.50 8.76
CA GLY A 86 24.07 -11.78 8.61
C GLY A 86 25.47 -11.63 8.01
N LEU A 87 25.62 -10.77 7.00
CA LEU A 87 26.94 -10.46 6.41
C LEU A 87 27.85 -9.76 7.41
N ILE A 88 27.35 -8.72 8.09
CA ILE A 88 28.11 -8.03 9.16
C ILE A 88 28.46 -9.02 10.27
N GLY A 89 27.54 -9.91 10.62
CA GLY A 89 27.75 -10.92 11.64
C GLY A 89 28.86 -11.92 11.29
N ARG A 90 28.95 -12.33 10.02
CA ARG A 90 30.06 -13.17 9.53
C ARG A 90 31.40 -12.47 9.62
N LEU A 91 31.47 -11.18 9.30
CA LEU A 91 32.67 -10.38 9.34
C LEU A 91 33.11 -10.05 10.78
N SER A 92 32.18 -9.86 11.70
CA SER A 92 32.42 -9.46 13.09
C SER A 92 32.44 -10.62 14.09
N GLY A 93 32.17 -11.87 13.66
CA GLY A 93 32.02 -13.03 14.53
C GLY A 93 30.75 -13.02 15.41
N LEU A 94 29.88 -12.02 15.26
CA LEU A 94 28.65 -11.85 16.06
C LEU A 94 27.47 -12.45 15.33
N ARG A 95 26.78 -13.42 15.92
CA ARG A 95 25.55 -14.00 15.34
C ARG A 95 24.46 -12.96 15.19
N ALA A 96 23.72 -13.02 14.08
CA ALA A 96 22.51 -12.24 13.87
C ALA A 96 21.43 -12.69 14.86
N SER A 97 20.62 -11.73 15.37
CA SER A 97 19.51 -12.00 16.27
C SER A 97 18.20 -11.72 15.55
N ARG A 98 17.17 -12.58 15.75
CA ARG A 98 15.82 -12.35 15.21
C ARG A 98 15.23 -11.01 15.66
N TRP A 99 15.56 -10.58 16.87
CA TRP A 99 15.11 -9.31 17.42
C TRP A 99 15.73 -8.11 16.68
N GLU A 100 17.04 -8.16 16.39
CA GLU A 100 17.70 -7.15 15.56
C GLU A 100 17.05 -7.07 14.17
N ASN A 101 16.78 -8.23 13.56
CA ASN A 101 16.15 -8.30 12.24
C ASN A 101 14.71 -7.76 12.26
N ASN A 102 13.95 -8.03 13.34
CA ASN A 102 12.61 -7.46 13.50
C ASN A 102 12.63 -5.92 13.61
N LEU A 103 13.64 -5.35 14.31
CA LEU A 103 13.82 -3.90 14.37
C LEU A 103 14.13 -3.29 12.99
N VAL A 104 14.95 -3.95 12.19
CA VAL A 104 15.24 -3.52 10.81
C VAL A 104 13.98 -3.61 9.94
N GLN A 105 13.24 -4.71 10.04
CA GLN A 105 11.97 -4.88 9.34
C GLN A 105 10.99 -3.75 9.69
N THR A 106 10.83 -3.44 10.98
CA THR A 106 9.94 -2.38 11.47
C THR A 106 10.28 -1.00 10.88
N ALA A 107 11.57 -0.63 10.88
CA ALA A 107 12.00 0.66 10.29
C ALA A 107 11.78 0.71 8.78
N GLY A 108 12.05 -0.40 8.07
CA GLY A 108 11.83 -0.51 6.63
C GLY A 108 10.35 -0.41 6.26
N THR A 109 9.46 -1.06 7.03
CA THR A 109 8.01 -0.98 6.84
C THR A 109 7.49 0.44 7.04
N ALA A 110 7.94 1.10 8.11
CA ALA A 110 7.54 2.48 8.40
C ALA A 110 7.92 3.43 7.26
N ALA A 111 9.14 3.31 6.75
CA ALA A 111 9.66 4.15 5.69
C ALA A 111 8.99 3.89 4.33
N GLY A 112 8.81 2.63 3.96
CA GLY A 112 8.22 2.24 2.68
C GLY A 112 6.71 2.27 2.70
N SER A 113 6.06 1.27 3.30
CA SER A 113 4.60 1.12 3.26
C SER A 113 3.87 2.26 4.00
N GLY A 114 4.46 2.82 5.06
CA GLY A 114 3.86 3.93 5.80
C GLY A 114 3.98 5.27 5.07
N VAL A 115 5.20 5.66 4.73
CA VAL A 115 5.52 6.99 4.18
C VAL A 115 5.67 6.96 2.66
N GLY A 116 6.38 5.97 2.12
CA GLY A 116 6.67 5.87 0.68
C GLY A 116 5.41 5.74 -0.17
N PHE A 117 4.40 5.04 0.32
CA PHE A 117 3.09 4.93 -0.31
C PHE A 117 2.42 6.30 -0.54
N MET A 118 2.70 7.31 0.30
CA MET A 118 2.11 8.64 0.14
C MET A 118 2.59 9.40 -1.12
N ALA A 119 3.55 8.87 -1.87
CA ALA A 119 3.91 9.38 -3.20
C ALA A 119 2.71 9.44 -4.16
N VAL A 120 1.66 8.61 -3.94
CA VAL A 120 0.42 8.67 -4.72
C VAL A 120 -0.31 10.00 -4.58
N VAL A 121 -0.21 10.67 -3.42
CA VAL A 121 -0.81 11.98 -3.19
C VAL A 121 -0.03 13.06 -3.95
N LEU A 122 1.31 12.98 -3.91
CA LEU A 122 2.19 13.88 -4.66
C LEU A 122 1.93 13.78 -6.16
N ALA A 123 1.79 12.56 -6.67
CA ALA A 123 1.46 12.31 -8.07
C ALA A 123 0.05 12.79 -8.44
N ALA A 124 -0.93 12.67 -7.55
CA ALA A 124 -2.26 13.23 -7.77
C ALA A 124 -2.24 14.78 -7.86
N ILE A 125 -1.42 15.43 -7.02
CA ILE A 125 -1.17 16.88 -7.08
C ILE A 125 -0.55 17.25 -8.42
N ASP A 126 0.49 16.53 -8.88
CA ASP A 126 1.11 16.79 -10.17
C ASP A 126 0.13 16.61 -11.34
N MET A 127 -0.73 15.59 -11.30
CA MET A 127 -1.78 15.38 -12.32
C MET A 127 -2.82 16.51 -12.34
N LEU A 128 -3.20 17.03 -11.16
CA LEU A 128 -4.12 18.17 -11.05
C LEU A 128 -3.47 19.47 -11.55
N ASN A 129 -2.16 19.66 -11.29
CA ASN A 129 -1.39 20.76 -11.84
C ASN A 129 -1.37 20.70 -13.38
N GLN A 130 -1.11 19.53 -13.97
CA GLN A 130 -1.12 19.34 -15.44
C GLN A 130 -2.48 19.64 -16.07
N ARG A 131 -3.58 19.40 -15.33
CA ARG A 131 -4.94 19.71 -15.78
C ARG A 131 -5.33 21.18 -15.55
N GLY A 132 -4.44 22.01 -15.00
CA GLY A 132 -4.73 23.41 -14.66
C GLY A 132 -5.74 23.59 -13.52
N LEU A 133 -6.01 22.53 -12.73
CA LEU A 133 -6.93 22.56 -11.59
C LEU A 133 -6.25 22.95 -10.28
N LEU A 134 -4.94 22.89 -10.27
CA LEU A 134 -4.11 23.18 -9.12
C LEU A 134 -2.85 23.89 -9.59
N ASN A 135 -2.30 24.76 -8.77
CA ASN A 135 -0.98 25.35 -8.95
C ASN A 135 -0.20 25.21 -7.63
N LEU A 136 0.19 23.97 -7.33
CA LEU A 136 0.88 23.62 -6.10
C LEU A 136 2.13 22.82 -6.41
N HIS A 137 3.28 23.46 -6.28
CA HIS A 137 4.60 22.85 -6.48
C HIS A 137 5.30 22.69 -5.13
N LEU A 138 5.34 21.47 -4.62
CA LEU A 138 5.99 21.16 -3.36
C LEU A 138 7.49 20.95 -3.58
N SER A 139 8.30 21.72 -2.85
CA SER A 139 9.74 21.49 -2.76
C SER A 139 10.05 20.26 -1.91
N SER A 140 11.25 19.68 -2.06
CA SER A 140 11.66 18.49 -1.28
C SER A 140 11.53 18.70 0.22
N TRP A 141 11.88 19.89 0.74
CA TRP A 141 11.74 20.18 2.17
C TRP A 141 10.27 20.24 2.61
N GLN A 142 9.35 20.75 1.78
CA GLN A 142 7.91 20.79 2.08
C GLN A 142 7.31 19.38 2.07
N ILE A 143 7.73 18.52 1.13
CA ILE A 143 7.36 17.10 1.11
C ILE A 143 7.80 16.44 2.42
N PHE A 144 9.06 16.61 2.82
CA PHE A 144 9.57 16.11 4.08
C PHE A 144 8.79 16.64 5.29
N ALA A 145 8.62 17.97 5.37
CA ALA A 145 7.98 18.65 6.50
C ALA A 145 6.48 18.32 6.62
N TRP A 146 5.86 17.82 5.56
CA TRP A 146 4.47 17.35 5.57
C TRP A 146 4.39 15.85 5.89
N LEU A 147 5.20 15.01 5.26
CA LEU A 147 5.15 13.55 5.42
C LEU A 147 5.65 13.08 6.78
N ALA A 148 6.80 13.59 7.24
CA ALA A 148 7.41 13.13 8.48
C ALA A 148 6.50 13.34 9.71
N PRO A 149 6.00 14.55 10.00
CA PRO A 149 5.13 14.73 11.15
C PRO A 149 3.76 14.06 10.99
N SER A 150 3.25 13.87 9.74
CA SER A 150 2.02 13.11 9.49
C SER A 150 2.20 11.64 9.89
N GLY A 151 3.29 11.01 9.47
CA GLY A 151 3.61 9.64 9.82
C GLY A 151 3.89 9.46 11.31
N LEU A 152 4.71 10.36 11.90
CA LEU A 152 5.00 10.34 13.34
C LEU A 152 3.74 10.48 14.18
N LEU A 153 2.82 11.35 13.77
CA LEU A 153 1.53 11.52 14.45
C LEU A 153 0.72 10.22 14.42
N GLY A 154 0.67 9.53 13.28
CA GLY A 154 -0.02 8.25 13.14
C GLY A 154 0.54 7.18 14.08
N VAL A 155 1.86 7.03 14.14
CA VAL A 155 2.52 6.10 15.06
C VAL A 155 2.22 6.43 16.51
N LEU A 156 2.44 7.69 16.93
CA LEU A 156 2.24 8.11 18.32
C LEU A 156 0.81 7.89 18.79
N LEU A 157 -0.18 8.22 17.95
CA LEU A 157 -1.60 8.04 18.26
C LEU A 157 -2.01 6.55 18.28
N ALA A 158 -1.30 5.69 17.56
CA ALA A 158 -1.58 4.26 17.54
C ALA A 158 -0.98 3.51 18.75
N VAL A 159 0.12 4.00 19.35
CA VAL A 159 0.78 3.37 20.50
C VAL A 159 -0.19 2.93 21.61
N PRO A 160 -1.07 3.80 22.13
CA PRO A 160 -1.97 3.42 23.23
C PRO A 160 -3.02 2.36 22.84
N LEU A 161 -3.26 2.17 21.54
CA LEU A 161 -4.24 1.22 21.03
C LEU A 161 -3.72 -0.23 21.04
N ARG A 162 -2.40 -0.43 21.16
CA ARG A 162 -1.76 -1.74 21.16
C ARG A 162 -2.40 -2.71 22.14
N LYS A 163 -2.50 -2.28 23.42
CA LYS A 163 -3.06 -3.12 24.49
C LYS A 163 -4.45 -3.61 24.12
N HIS A 164 -5.28 -2.72 23.61
CA HIS A 164 -6.65 -3.05 23.23
C HIS A 164 -6.70 -4.03 22.03
N TYR A 165 -6.03 -3.73 20.93
CA TYR A 165 -6.17 -4.51 19.69
C TYR A 165 -5.29 -5.77 19.67
N ILE A 166 -4.06 -5.71 20.20
CA ILE A 166 -3.10 -6.82 20.13
C ILE A 166 -3.23 -7.77 21.33
N ASP A 167 -3.45 -7.24 22.56
CA ASP A 167 -3.43 -8.06 23.75
C ASP A 167 -4.84 -8.48 24.21
N GLU A 168 -5.81 -7.56 24.27
CA GLU A 168 -7.15 -7.86 24.78
C GLU A 168 -8.04 -8.49 23.70
N GLU A 169 -8.17 -7.86 22.53
CA GLU A 169 -8.99 -8.38 21.44
C GLU A 169 -8.26 -9.44 20.59
N ASN A 170 -6.94 -9.50 20.72
CA ASN A 170 -6.07 -10.43 19.99
C ASN A 170 -6.35 -10.46 18.47
N LEU A 171 -6.51 -9.27 17.86
CA LEU A 171 -6.78 -9.18 16.42
C LEU A 171 -5.63 -9.81 15.61
N PRO A 172 -5.92 -10.52 14.52
CA PRO A 172 -4.93 -11.30 13.80
C PRO A 172 -3.83 -10.45 13.14
N PHE A 173 -4.15 -9.30 12.55
CA PHE A 173 -3.19 -8.52 11.75
C PHE A 173 -2.38 -9.43 10.81
N PRO A 174 -2.98 -10.02 9.77
CA PRO A 174 -2.39 -11.15 9.04
C PRO A 174 -1.03 -10.88 8.41
N ASP A 175 -0.77 -9.67 7.90
CA ASP A 175 0.54 -9.30 7.36
C ASP A 175 1.61 -9.22 8.45
N GLY A 176 1.24 -8.74 9.64
CA GLY A 176 2.12 -8.76 10.83
C GLY A 176 2.43 -10.20 11.28
N MET A 177 1.45 -11.09 11.20
CA MET A 177 1.67 -12.53 11.45
C MET A 177 2.65 -13.12 10.43
N ALA A 178 2.44 -12.88 9.14
CA ALA A 178 3.31 -13.37 8.07
C ALA A 178 4.75 -12.85 8.20
N ALA A 179 4.91 -11.58 8.57
CA ALA A 179 6.23 -11.00 8.84
C ALA A 179 6.91 -11.67 10.05
N GLY A 180 6.17 -11.85 11.15
CA GLY A 180 6.67 -12.54 12.35
C GLY A 180 7.08 -13.98 12.08
N GLU A 181 6.26 -14.74 11.37
CA GLU A 181 6.57 -16.12 10.96
C GLU A 181 7.81 -16.18 10.05
N SER A 182 7.93 -15.25 9.09
CA SER A 182 9.10 -15.15 8.22
C SER A 182 10.38 -14.89 9.02
N LEU A 183 10.33 -13.99 9.99
CA LEU A 183 11.45 -13.71 10.89
C LEU A 183 11.83 -14.94 11.72
N MET A 184 10.85 -15.70 12.23
CA MET A 184 11.10 -16.94 12.97
C MET A 184 11.75 -18.02 12.09
N VAL A 185 11.32 -18.16 10.83
CA VAL A 185 11.93 -19.10 9.88
C VAL A 185 13.37 -18.69 9.55
N LEU A 186 13.64 -17.39 9.36
CA LEU A 186 14.99 -16.89 9.12
C LEU A 186 15.95 -17.16 10.30
N ASP A 187 15.43 -17.20 11.52
CA ASP A 187 16.20 -17.49 12.74
C ASP A 187 16.54 -18.99 12.92
N GLN A 188 15.78 -19.91 12.28
CA GLN A 188 15.99 -21.36 12.41
C GLN A 188 17.32 -21.86 11.79
N GLY A 189 17.93 -21.08 10.93
CA GLY A 189 19.26 -21.34 10.38
C GLY A 189 19.28 -21.54 8.86
N PRO A 190 20.49 -21.84 8.29
CA PRO A 190 20.69 -21.83 6.83
C PRO A 190 19.88 -22.86 6.05
N LYS A 191 19.46 -23.97 6.67
CA LYS A 191 18.71 -25.03 5.98
C LYS A 191 17.28 -24.58 5.65
N GLU A 192 16.64 -23.86 6.55
CA GLU A 192 15.27 -23.36 6.43
C GLU A 192 15.21 -21.98 5.75
N ALA A 193 16.15 -21.10 6.10
CA ALA A 193 16.23 -19.74 5.53
C ALA A 193 16.84 -19.73 4.12
N GLY A 194 17.80 -20.60 3.84
CA GLY A 194 18.60 -20.60 2.60
C GLY A 194 17.75 -20.61 1.32
N PRO A 195 16.76 -21.50 1.17
CA PRO A 195 15.93 -21.55 -0.02
C PRO A 195 15.12 -20.25 -0.25
N ARG A 196 14.59 -19.64 0.81
CA ARG A 196 13.80 -18.39 0.73
C ARG A 196 14.68 -17.21 0.37
N VAL A 197 15.86 -17.10 1.00
CA VAL A 197 16.86 -16.06 0.70
C VAL A 197 17.40 -16.21 -0.71
N ALA A 198 17.65 -17.45 -1.16
CA ALA A 198 18.08 -17.72 -2.53
C ALA A 198 17.01 -17.31 -3.56
N ALA A 199 15.74 -17.60 -3.28
CA ALA A 199 14.63 -17.18 -4.15
C ALA A 199 14.50 -15.66 -4.26
N LEU A 200 14.60 -14.95 -3.12
CA LEU A 200 14.62 -13.48 -3.11
C LEU A 200 15.81 -12.93 -3.91
N GLY A 201 17.03 -13.46 -3.64
CA GLY A 201 18.24 -13.03 -4.31
C GLY A 201 18.20 -13.30 -5.82
N PHE A 202 17.78 -14.51 -6.22
CA PHE A 202 17.60 -14.86 -7.63
C PHE A 202 16.57 -13.95 -8.31
N GLY A 203 15.41 -13.76 -7.69
CA GLY A 203 14.37 -12.86 -8.20
C GLY A 203 14.86 -11.42 -8.36
N GLY A 204 15.58 -10.92 -7.34
CA GLY A 204 16.14 -9.57 -7.36
C GLY A 204 17.19 -9.37 -8.43
N LEU A 205 18.13 -10.30 -8.57
CA LEU A 205 19.19 -10.25 -9.59
C LEU A 205 18.62 -10.40 -11.01
N LEU A 206 17.69 -11.32 -11.21
CA LEU A 206 17.03 -11.49 -12.50
C LEU A 206 16.29 -10.21 -12.91
N SER A 207 15.51 -9.66 -12.00
CA SER A 207 14.74 -8.44 -12.24
C SER A 207 15.65 -7.24 -12.49
N ALA A 208 16.68 -7.06 -11.67
CA ALA A 208 17.68 -6.02 -11.85
C ALA A 208 18.40 -6.15 -13.20
N GLY A 209 18.85 -7.36 -13.56
CA GLY A 209 19.52 -7.63 -14.84
C GLY A 209 18.64 -7.34 -16.06
N LEU A 210 17.37 -7.78 -16.02
CA LEU A 210 16.40 -7.47 -17.09
C LEU A 210 16.15 -5.96 -17.20
N THR A 211 16.05 -5.26 -16.08
CA THR A 211 15.82 -3.81 -16.06
C THR A 211 17.03 -3.05 -16.62
N VAL A 212 18.24 -3.46 -16.28
CA VAL A 212 19.47 -2.88 -16.85
C VAL A 212 19.56 -3.16 -18.35
N ALA A 213 19.32 -4.40 -18.79
CA ALA A 213 19.34 -4.78 -20.21
C ALA A 213 18.31 -3.98 -21.03
N ARG A 214 17.12 -3.72 -20.43
CA ARG A 214 16.03 -2.98 -21.06
C ARG A 214 16.29 -1.47 -21.08
N GLN A 215 16.58 -0.87 -19.93
CA GLN A 215 16.61 0.59 -19.79
C GLN A 215 17.99 1.23 -19.97
N ALA A 216 19.09 0.55 -19.61
CA ALA A 216 20.42 1.10 -19.78
C ALA A 216 21.00 0.78 -21.16
N PHE A 217 20.81 -0.45 -21.66
CA PHE A 217 21.41 -0.91 -22.91
C PHE A 217 20.45 -0.93 -24.09
N GLY A 218 19.13 -0.89 -23.86
CA GLY A 218 18.13 -0.99 -24.92
C GLY A 218 18.13 -2.32 -25.68
N TRP A 219 18.73 -3.38 -25.12
CA TRP A 219 18.82 -4.69 -25.78
C TRP A 219 17.48 -5.39 -25.90
N ILE A 220 16.55 -5.05 -25.04
CA ILE A 220 15.22 -5.65 -24.93
C ILE A 220 14.19 -4.54 -24.99
N PRO A 221 13.11 -4.66 -25.80
CA PRO A 221 12.04 -3.67 -25.82
C PRO A 221 11.33 -3.58 -24.47
N GLU A 222 10.87 -2.40 -24.09
CA GLU A 222 10.13 -2.21 -22.83
C GLU A 222 8.78 -2.93 -22.85
N THR A 223 8.12 -2.92 -24.00
CA THR A 223 6.80 -3.51 -24.21
C THR A 223 6.71 -4.25 -25.52
N ILE A 224 5.90 -5.30 -25.55
CA ILE A 224 5.57 -6.06 -26.75
C ILE A 224 4.06 -5.96 -26.94
N SER A 225 3.64 -5.38 -28.08
CA SER A 225 2.23 -5.32 -28.50
C SER A 225 2.01 -6.26 -29.68
N PRO A 226 1.47 -7.46 -29.46
CA PRO A 226 1.23 -8.41 -30.55
C PRO A 226 0.21 -7.88 -31.58
N VAL A 227 0.48 -8.10 -32.86
CA VAL A 227 -0.33 -7.61 -33.97
C VAL A 227 -1.80 -8.07 -33.90
N PHE A 228 -2.05 -9.26 -33.34
CA PHE A 228 -3.41 -9.80 -33.22
C PHE A 228 -4.31 -8.99 -32.26
N LEU A 229 -3.74 -8.10 -31.41
CA LEU A 229 -4.53 -7.19 -30.54
C LEU A 229 -5.09 -5.99 -31.31
N GLY A 230 -4.83 -5.88 -32.61
CA GLY A 230 -5.36 -4.85 -33.49
C GLY A 230 -4.38 -3.69 -33.75
N PRO A 231 -4.69 -2.82 -34.76
CA PRO A 231 -3.80 -1.77 -35.20
C PRO A 231 -3.57 -0.66 -34.15
N HIS A 232 -4.49 -0.48 -33.23
CA HIS A 232 -4.43 0.55 -32.19
C HIS A 232 -3.86 0.03 -30.86
N ALA A 233 -3.44 -1.25 -30.78
CA ALA A 233 -2.98 -1.87 -29.55
C ALA A 233 -1.83 -1.12 -28.88
N ALA A 234 -0.83 -0.71 -29.63
CA ALA A 234 0.31 0.05 -29.12
C ALA A 234 -0.10 1.44 -28.59
N ALA A 235 -0.96 2.16 -29.32
CA ALA A 235 -1.46 3.48 -28.93
C ALA A 235 -2.33 3.40 -27.65
N LEU A 236 -3.08 2.30 -27.47
CA LEU A 236 -3.88 2.01 -26.28
C LEU A 236 -3.11 1.28 -25.18
N ARG A 237 -1.79 1.13 -25.36
CA ARG A 237 -0.90 0.43 -24.41
C ARG A 237 -1.38 -0.99 -24.06
N LEU A 238 -1.93 -1.71 -25.05
CA LEU A 238 -2.25 -3.14 -24.99
C LEU A 238 -1.03 -3.97 -25.39
N GLY A 239 -0.75 -5.01 -24.61
CA GLY A 239 0.41 -5.89 -24.81
C GLY A 239 0.96 -6.38 -23.48
N SER A 240 2.26 -6.69 -23.46
CA SER A 240 2.95 -7.08 -22.23
C SER A 240 4.23 -6.29 -22.06
N GLU A 241 4.50 -5.79 -20.88
CA GLU A 241 5.83 -5.28 -20.56
C GLU A 241 6.82 -6.44 -20.41
N VAL A 242 8.05 -6.18 -20.84
CA VAL A 242 9.16 -7.12 -20.70
C VAL A 242 9.88 -6.81 -19.39
N GLY A 243 9.25 -7.17 -18.27
CA GLY A 243 9.73 -6.97 -16.92
C GLY A 243 9.03 -7.96 -15.98
N VAL A 244 9.58 -8.16 -14.82
CA VAL A 244 9.05 -9.12 -13.86
C VAL A 244 8.38 -8.46 -12.64
N LEU A 245 8.42 -7.12 -12.53
CA LEU A 245 7.78 -6.38 -11.43
C LEU A 245 6.27 -6.64 -11.38
N SER A 246 5.58 -6.41 -12.51
CA SER A 246 4.13 -6.64 -12.58
C SER A 246 3.77 -8.12 -12.46
N LEU A 247 4.60 -9.04 -12.97
CA LEU A 247 4.46 -10.47 -12.75
C LEU A 247 4.56 -10.81 -11.25
N GLY A 248 5.56 -10.25 -10.57
CA GLY A 248 5.75 -10.38 -9.13
C GLY A 248 4.55 -9.85 -8.33
N ALA A 249 4.03 -8.69 -8.71
CA ALA A 249 2.82 -8.14 -8.12
C ALA A 249 1.63 -9.12 -8.28
N GLY A 250 1.46 -9.70 -9.47
CA GLY A 250 0.42 -10.70 -9.73
C GLY A 250 0.54 -11.97 -8.88
N LEU A 251 1.76 -12.45 -8.65
CA LEU A 251 2.05 -13.58 -7.75
C LEU A 251 1.60 -13.31 -6.31
N LEU A 252 1.75 -12.07 -5.82
CA LEU A 252 1.37 -11.67 -4.46
C LEU A 252 -0.13 -11.38 -4.32
N ILE A 253 -0.73 -10.71 -5.29
CA ILE A 253 -2.13 -10.27 -5.27
C ILE A 253 -3.09 -11.47 -5.39
N GLY A 254 -2.71 -12.48 -6.17
CA GLY A 254 -3.48 -13.71 -6.39
C GLY A 254 -4.53 -13.61 -7.49
N LEU A 255 -5.01 -14.79 -7.91
CA LEU A 255 -5.79 -15.00 -9.15
C LEU A 255 -7.08 -14.18 -9.22
N ARG A 256 -7.87 -14.13 -8.16
CA ARG A 256 -9.20 -13.48 -8.18
C ARG A 256 -9.10 -11.98 -8.47
N VAL A 257 -8.18 -11.32 -7.79
CA VAL A 257 -7.99 -9.86 -7.93
C VAL A 257 -7.40 -9.54 -9.30
N THR A 258 -6.39 -10.30 -9.74
CA THR A 258 -5.75 -10.09 -11.04
C THR A 258 -6.69 -10.37 -12.20
N LEU A 259 -7.57 -11.39 -12.12
CA LEU A 259 -8.63 -11.61 -13.12
C LEU A 259 -9.66 -10.46 -13.13
N SER A 260 -9.99 -9.89 -11.97
CA SER A 260 -10.86 -8.71 -11.91
C SER A 260 -10.20 -7.49 -12.57
N MET A 261 -8.88 -7.32 -12.38
CA MET A 261 -8.09 -6.29 -13.09
C MET A 261 -8.06 -6.57 -14.60
N GLY A 262 -7.88 -7.83 -15.02
CA GLY A 262 -7.97 -8.25 -16.42
C GLY A 262 -9.33 -7.91 -17.04
N LEU A 263 -10.43 -8.15 -16.33
CA LEU A 263 -11.78 -7.75 -16.76
C LEU A 263 -11.88 -6.24 -16.95
N GLY A 264 -11.35 -5.44 -16.00
CA GLY A 264 -11.29 -3.99 -16.10
C GLY A 264 -10.48 -3.52 -17.32
N MET A 265 -9.32 -4.15 -17.57
CA MET A 265 -8.50 -3.88 -18.74
C MET A 265 -9.28 -4.16 -20.04
N VAL A 266 -9.95 -5.29 -20.14
CA VAL A 266 -10.75 -5.65 -21.33
C VAL A 266 -11.87 -4.61 -21.56
N ILE A 267 -12.59 -4.24 -20.50
CA ILE A 267 -13.63 -3.21 -20.62
C ILE A 267 -13.03 -1.87 -21.07
N GLY A 268 -12.00 -1.40 -20.36
CA GLY A 268 -11.44 -0.06 -20.58
C GLY A 268 -10.66 0.11 -21.89
N TRP A 269 -9.98 -0.94 -22.35
CA TRP A 269 -8.98 -0.83 -23.41
C TRP A 269 -9.25 -1.69 -24.65
N VAL A 270 -10.18 -2.66 -24.56
CA VAL A 270 -10.57 -3.49 -25.73
C VAL A 270 -11.98 -3.12 -26.19
N ILE A 271 -12.93 -2.94 -25.25
CA ILE A 271 -14.34 -2.75 -25.59
C ILE A 271 -14.71 -1.27 -25.80
N LEU A 272 -14.25 -0.38 -24.92
CA LEU A 272 -14.70 1.03 -24.91
C LEU A 272 -14.05 1.94 -25.95
N PRO A 273 -12.76 1.83 -26.35
CA PRO A 273 -12.11 2.82 -27.18
C PRO A 273 -12.78 3.05 -28.55
N ASP A 274 -13.07 1.98 -29.30
CA ASP A 274 -13.65 2.07 -30.63
C ASP A 274 -15.05 2.74 -30.63
N PRO A 275 -16.02 2.34 -29.76
CA PRO A 275 -17.28 3.04 -29.61
C PRO A 275 -17.17 4.51 -29.20
N LEU A 276 -16.18 4.86 -28.37
CA LEU A 276 -15.94 6.24 -27.95
C LEU A 276 -15.42 7.10 -29.09
N PHE A 277 -14.52 6.55 -29.87
CA PHE A 277 -13.96 7.22 -31.06
C PHE A 277 -15.03 7.37 -32.17
N ALA A 278 -15.76 6.31 -32.48
CA ALA A 278 -16.83 6.33 -33.48
C ALA A 278 -17.95 7.35 -33.17
N ARG A 279 -18.17 7.65 -31.89
CA ARG A 279 -19.16 8.67 -31.45
C ARG A 279 -18.55 10.07 -31.30
N GLY A 280 -17.29 10.27 -31.64
CA GLY A 280 -16.59 11.56 -31.51
C GLY A 280 -16.37 12.03 -30.07
N LEU A 281 -16.49 11.13 -29.08
CA LEU A 281 -16.27 11.44 -27.65
C LEU A 281 -14.78 11.60 -27.31
N VAL A 282 -13.93 10.96 -28.08
CA VAL A 282 -12.47 11.12 -28.04
C VAL A 282 -11.95 11.46 -29.44
N PRO A 283 -10.98 12.39 -29.58
CA PRO A 283 -10.51 12.85 -30.89
C PRO A 283 -9.61 11.84 -31.59
N GLU A 284 -8.93 11.01 -30.81
CA GLU A 284 -8.05 9.95 -31.33
C GLU A 284 -7.94 8.79 -30.32
N LEU A 285 -7.54 7.61 -30.82
CA LEU A 285 -7.33 6.41 -30.01
C LEU A 285 -5.93 6.44 -29.38
N SER A 286 -5.77 7.22 -28.31
CA SER A 286 -4.57 7.24 -27.48
C SER A 286 -4.94 6.92 -26.03
N PHE A 287 -4.07 6.18 -25.35
CA PHE A 287 -4.30 5.77 -23.95
C PHE A 287 -4.69 6.95 -23.06
N ASN A 288 -3.92 8.03 -23.10
CA ASN A 288 -4.12 9.17 -22.20
C ASN A 288 -5.41 9.95 -22.50
N LEU A 289 -5.73 10.15 -23.80
CA LEU A 289 -6.95 10.87 -24.18
C LEU A 289 -8.21 10.08 -23.84
N VAL A 290 -8.22 8.77 -24.14
CA VAL A 290 -9.32 7.87 -23.78
C VAL A 290 -9.48 7.80 -22.25
N LEU A 291 -8.35 7.66 -21.51
CA LEU A 291 -8.35 7.64 -20.08
C LEU A 291 -8.94 8.92 -19.48
N GLN A 292 -8.38 10.07 -19.81
CA GLN A 292 -8.73 11.35 -19.17
C GLN A 292 -10.12 11.85 -19.54
N ARG A 293 -10.55 11.64 -20.79
CA ARG A 293 -11.85 12.13 -21.22
C ARG A 293 -13.01 11.26 -20.79
N TRP A 294 -12.78 9.94 -20.66
CA TRP A 294 -13.92 9.06 -20.42
C TRP A 294 -13.68 7.92 -19.43
N VAL A 295 -12.68 7.06 -19.61
CA VAL A 295 -12.50 5.80 -18.87
C VAL A 295 -12.25 6.03 -17.39
N MET A 296 -11.54 7.11 -17.01
CA MET A 296 -11.25 7.37 -15.60
C MET A 296 -12.50 7.58 -14.74
N TRP A 297 -13.62 8.04 -15.32
CA TRP A 297 -14.84 8.35 -14.56
C TRP A 297 -15.55 7.09 -14.07
N PRO A 298 -15.93 6.13 -14.93
CA PRO A 298 -16.48 4.87 -14.46
C PRO A 298 -15.50 4.07 -13.61
N ALA A 299 -14.19 4.10 -13.92
CA ALA A 299 -13.17 3.46 -13.11
C ALA A 299 -13.14 4.03 -11.68
N THR A 300 -13.12 5.37 -11.55
CA THR A 300 -13.18 6.06 -10.25
C THR A 300 -14.49 5.73 -9.53
N GLY A 301 -15.62 5.71 -10.24
CA GLY A 301 -16.93 5.33 -9.70
C GLY A 301 -16.92 3.94 -9.06
N LEU A 302 -16.44 2.92 -9.77
CA LEU A 302 -16.29 1.55 -9.26
C LEU A 302 -15.38 1.49 -8.02
N MET A 303 -14.23 2.17 -8.06
CA MET A 303 -13.26 2.14 -6.97
C MET A 303 -13.75 2.86 -5.72
N VAL A 304 -14.38 4.03 -5.89
CA VAL A 304 -14.90 4.82 -4.76
C VAL A 304 -16.10 4.12 -4.12
N SER A 305 -17.10 3.75 -4.93
CA SER A 305 -18.31 3.10 -4.40
C SER A 305 -18.00 1.72 -3.82
N GLY A 306 -17.14 0.93 -4.47
CA GLY A 306 -16.67 -0.36 -3.95
C GLY A 306 -15.97 -0.21 -2.61
N GLY A 307 -15.03 0.74 -2.50
CA GLY A 307 -14.31 1.01 -1.26
C GLY A 307 -15.21 1.52 -0.14
N LEU A 308 -16.10 2.48 -0.42
CA LEU A 308 -17.02 3.04 0.58
C LEU A 308 -18.08 2.02 1.00
N ALA A 309 -18.62 1.22 0.07
CA ALA A 309 -19.58 0.15 0.38
C ALA A 309 -18.92 -0.94 1.24
N ALA A 310 -17.68 -1.36 0.91
CA ALA A 310 -16.93 -2.32 1.73
C ALA A 310 -16.69 -1.79 3.14
N LEU A 311 -16.35 -0.51 3.28
CA LEU A 311 -16.20 0.16 4.58
C LEU A 311 -17.55 0.20 5.33
N ALA A 312 -18.63 0.58 4.65
CA ALA A 312 -19.98 0.63 5.24
C ALA A 312 -20.45 -0.75 5.72
N LEU A 313 -20.18 -1.83 4.98
CA LEU A 313 -20.49 -3.20 5.42
C LEU A 313 -19.75 -3.60 6.72
N LYS A 314 -18.62 -2.95 7.03
CA LYS A 314 -17.87 -3.12 8.27
C LYS A 314 -18.38 -2.24 9.42
N TRP A 315 -19.56 -1.60 9.30
CA TRP A 315 -20.10 -0.69 10.31
C TRP A 315 -20.15 -1.27 11.73
N ARG A 316 -20.41 -2.58 11.87
CA ARG A 316 -20.37 -3.28 13.17
C ARG A 316 -18.96 -3.32 13.78
N VAL A 317 -17.94 -3.51 12.95
CA VAL A 317 -16.52 -3.46 13.33
C VAL A 317 -16.18 -2.03 13.78
N ILE A 318 -16.61 -1.03 12.98
CA ILE A 318 -16.43 0.38 13.30
C ILE A 318 -17.11 0.74 14.63
N ALA A 319 -18.37 0.31 14.83
CA ALA A 319 -19.10 0.55 16.08
C ALA A 319 -18.43 -0.08 17.30
N LYS A 320 -17.81 -1.27 17.16
CA LYS A 320 -17.03 -1.91 18.23
C LYS A 320 -15.81 -1.08 18.63
N THR A 321 -15.13 -0.43 17.68
CA THR A 321 -14.00 0.48 17.95
C THR A 321 -14.39 1.54 18.98
N PHE A 322 -15.48 2.26 18.71
CA PHE A 322 -15.92 3.35 19.60
C PHE A 322 -16.48 2.86 20.93
N ARG A 323 -17.06 1.65 20.97
CA ARG A 323 -17.53 1.05 22.24
C ARG A 323 -16.38 0.54 23.10
N GLY A 324 -15.35 -0.07 22.47
CA GLY A 324 -14.21 -0.64 23.17
C GLY A 324 -13.33 0.41 23.87
N LEU A 325 -13.26 1.61 23.30
CA LEU A 325 -12.49 2.73 23.88
C LEU A 325 -13.24 3.48 24.99
N ARG A 326 -14.56 3.28 25.11
CA ARG A 326 -15.39 3.96 26.10
C ARG A 326 -15.24 3.30 27.46
N GLY A 327 -14.57 3.95 28.41
CA GLY A 327 -14.52 3.52 29.81
C GLY A 327 -13.33 2.65 30.22
N LYS A 328 -12.29 2.52 29.39
CA LYS A 328 -11.03 1.91 29.79
C LYS A 328 -9.95 2.97 29.94
N ASP A 329 -9.22 2.90 31.06
CA ASP A 329 -7.96 3.63 31.18
C ASP A 329 -7.07 3.23 30.02
N VAL A 330 -6.77 4.21 29.17
CA VAL A 330 -5.80 4.07 28.07
C VAL A 330 -4.42 4.10 28.72
N ASP A 331 -4.16 3.10 29.56
CA ASP A 331 -2.83 2.87 30.08
C ASP A 331 -1.96 2.45 28.89
N ALA A 332 -1.00 3.30 28.57
CA ALA A 332 -0.03 3.02 27.54
C ALA A 332 0.65 1.70 27.89
N GLY A 333 0.21 0.62 27.30
CA GLY A 333 0.59 -0.76 27.57
C GLY A 333 2.03 -1.00 27.99
N GLY A 334 2.38 -0.52 29.18
CA GLY A 334 3.60 -0.75 29.93
C GLY A 334 4.95 -0.38 29.30
N ASP A 335 5.05 -0.35 27.94
CA ASP A 335 6.35 -0.38 27.26
C ASP A 335 6.81 0.97 26.71
N PHE A 336 5.90 1.84 26.25
CA PHE A 336 6.26 3.16 25.69
C PHE A 336 5.69 4.30 26.53
N PRO A 337 6.52 5.27 27.00
CA PRO A 337 6.06 6.29 27.95
C PRO A 337 4.99 7.22 27.36
N MET A 338 3.81 7.30 27.99
CA MET A 338 2.67 8.12 27.53
C MET A 338 3.02 9.60 27.38
N ARG A 339 3.95 10.12 28.18
CA ARG A 339 4.44 11.50 28.04
C ARG A 339 5.00 11.80 26.64
N TRP A 340 5.72 10.85 26.03
CA TRP A 340 6.23 10.97 24.67
C TRP A 340 5.11 10.89 23.63
N VAL A 341 4.08 10.08 23.88
CA VAL A 341 2.89 10.03 23.02
C VAL A 341 2.19 11.38 23.01
N ILE A 342 1.90 11.95 24.20
CA ILE A 342 1.15 13.20 24.31
C ILE A 342 1.96 14.37 23.73
N TRP A 343 3.18 14.59 24.23
CA TRP A 343 3.99 15.73 23.78
C TRP A 343 4.47 15.59 22.35
N GLY A 344 4.81 14.39 21.92
CA GLY A 344 5.17 14.10 20.53
C GLY A 344 4.01 14.32 19.57
N SER A 345 2.80 13.85 19.91
CA SER A 345 1.60 14.09 19.07
C SER A 345 1.25 15.56 19.00
N LEU A 346 1.34 16.29 20.12
CA LEU A 346 1.12 17.73 20.14
C LEU A 346 2.16 18.47 19.29
N ALA A 347 3.43 18.12 19.41
CA ALA A 347 4.50 18.70 18.60
C ALA A 347 4.27 18.44 17.09
N CYS A 348 3.95 17.20 16.71
CA CYS A 348 3.63 16.87 15.32
C CYS A 348 2.40 17.64 14.80
N ALA A 349 1.35 17.75 15.61
CA ALA A 349 0.15 18.51 15.26
C ALA A 349 0.44 20.01 15.04
N VAL A 350 1.26 20.60 15.92
CA VAL A 350 1.69 22.01 15.78
C VAL A 350 2.55 22.17 14.51
N VAL A 351 3.54 21.30 14.29
CA VAL A 351 4.39 21.37 13.08
C VAL A 351 3.53 21.24 11.82
N LEU A 352 2.59 20.29 11.79
CA LEU A 352 1.67 20.14 10.65
C LEU A 352 0.82 21.39 10.41
N ALA A 353 0.23 21.96 11.46
CA ALA A 353 -0.57 23.17 11.33
C ALA A 353 0.26 24.35 10.82
N VAL A 354 1.51 24.50 11.31
CA VAL A 354 2.45 25.54 10.86
C VAL A 354 2.85 25.33 9.40
N VAL A 355 3.26 24.11 9.02
CA VAL A 355 3.65 23.78 7.65
C VAL A 355 2.48 23.98 6.69
N GLN A 356 1.29 23.52 7.04
CA GLN A 356 0.09 23.71 6.22
C GLN A 356 -0.27 25.20 6.09
N LYS A 357 -0.15 25.99 7.15
CA LYS A 357 -0.43 27.43 7.12
C LYS A 357 0.57 28.19 6.26
N ILE A 358 1.88 27.97 6.48
CA ILE A 358 2.94 28.75 5.84
C ILE A 358 3.14 28.30 4.38
N SER A 359 3.18 26.98 4.13
CA SER A 359 3.53 26.45 2.81
C SER A 359 2.34 26.30 1.87
N LEU A 360 1.12 26.19 2.42
CA LEU A 360 -0.07 25.79 1.65
C LEU A 360 -1.25 26.76 1.84
N GLY A 361 -1.07 27.82 2.65
CA GLY A 361 -2.14 28.79 2.95
C GLY A 361 -3.35 28.22 3.70
N PHE A 362 -3.20 27.04 4.31
CA PHE A 362 -4.29 26.33 4.98
C PHE A 362 -4.80 27.12 6.20
N PRO A 363 -6.11 27.33 6.36
CA PRO A 363 -6.65 27.91 7.59
C PRO A 363 -6.40 27.00 8.80
N LEU A 364 -5.90 27.53 9.92
CA LEU A 364 -5.55 26.73 11.11
C LEU A 364 -6.70 25.86 11.63
N TRP A 365 -7.93 26.36 11.56
CA TRP A 365 -9.10 25.57 11.97
C TRP A 365 -9.34 24.35 11.10
N LEU A 366 -9.08 24.42 9.78
CA LEU A 366 -9.15 23.26 8.88
C LEU A 366 -8.00 22.28 9.15
N SER A 367 -6.82 22.75 9.52
CA SER A 367 -5.74 21.87 9.98
C SER A 367 -6.14 21.11 11.25
N ALA A 368 -6.77 21.79 12.21
CA ALA A 368 -7.29 21.15 13.42
C ALA A 368 -8.37 20.10 13.11
N VAL A 369 -9.33 20.43 12.25
CA VAL A 369 -10.36 19.48 11.78
C VAL A 369 -9.72 18.28 11.10
N SER A 370 -8.74 18.50 10.22
CA SER A 370 -8.01 17.45 9.52
C SER A 370 -7.32 16.49 10.50
N ILE A 371 -6.63 17.01 11.51
CA ILE A 371 -5.95 16.22 12.55
C ILE A 371 -6.97 15.38 13.34
N VAL A 372 -8.04 16.00 13.82
CA VAL A 372 -9.08 15.30 14.62
C VAL A 372 -9.75 14.19 13.82
N LEU A 373 -10.14 14.47 12.57
CA LEU A 373 -10.76 13.46 11.72
C LEU A 373 -9.78 12.35 11.34
N SER A 374 -8.49 12.66 11.17
CA SER A 374 -7.47 11.65 10.93
C SER A 374 -7.37 10.63 12.07
N ILE A 375 -7.52 11.08 13.33
CA ILE A 375 -7.55 10.18 14.50
C ILE A 375 -8.74 9.22 14.39
N VAL A 376 -9.94 9.75 14.10
CA VAL A 376 -11.16 8.95 13.97
C VAL A 376 -11.02 7.91 12.85
N LEU A 377 -10.52 8.33 11.68
CA LEU A 377 -10.33 7.43 10.54
C LEU A 377 -9.25 6.39 10.81
N MET A 378 -8.15 6.75 11.45
CA MET A 378 -7.09 5.83 11.85
C MET A 378 -7.63 4.73 12.78
N LEU A 379 -8.45 5.07 13.78
CA LEU A 379 -9.08 4.08 14.68
C LEU A 379 -9.90 3.06 13.89
N VAL A 380 -10.68 3.54 12.92
CA VAL A 380 -11.47 2.68 12.02
C VAL A 380 -10.56 1.80 11.16
N GLY A 381 -9.53 2.41 10.55
CA GLY A 381 -8.59 1.72 9.66
C GLY A 381 -7.86 0.58 10.36
N ILE A 382 -7.26 0.85 11.52
CA ILE A 382 -6.55 -0.14 12.33
C ILE A 382 -7.45 -1.34 12.65
N ARG A 383 -8.70 -1.09 13.03
CA ARG A 383 -9.61 -2.20 13.35
C ARG A 383 -9.98 -3.02 12.12
N VAL A 384 -10.34 -2.36 11.03
CA VAL A 384 -10.69 -3.04 9.77
C VAL A 384 -9.51 -3.87 9.27
N LEU A 385 -8.30 -3.30 9.26
CA LEU A 385 -7.07 -4.01 8.89
C LEU A 385 -6.83 -5.21 9.80
N GLY A 386 -6.94 -5.03 11.11
CA GLY A 386 -6.67 -6.07 12.09
C GLY A 386 -7.58 -7.29 11.96
N GLU A 387 -8.86 -7.09 11.60
CA GLU A 387 -9.82 -8.17 11.42
C GLU A 387 -9.80 -8.78 10.00
N THR A 388 -9.43 -8.00 8.97
CA THR A 388 -9.72 -8.39 7.58
C THR A 388 -8.52 -8.38 6.64
N ASN A 389 -7.36 -7.95 7.10
CA ASN A 389 -6.16 -7.69 6.28
C ASN A 389 -6.38 -6.69 5.13
N TRP A 390 -7.43 -5.92 5.17
CA TRP A 390 -7.72 -4.89 4.18
C TRP A 390 -7.52 -3.51 4.77
N ALA A 391 -6.53 -2.77 4.28
CA ALA A 391 -6.24 -1.40 4.66
C ALA A 391 -7.15 -0.43 3.89
N PRO A 392 -8.17 0.19 4.50
CA PRO A 392 -9.12 1.04 3.80
C PRO A 392 -8.61 2.47 3.58
N ILE A 393 -7.28 2.69 3.53
CA ILE A 393 -6.62 4.01 3.45
C ILE A 393 -7.25 4.89 2.36
N SER A 394 -7.41 4.32 1.16
CA SER A 394 -7.95 5.06 0.02
C SER A 394 -9.43 5.41 0.17
N ALA A 395 -10.23 4.54 0.81
CA ALA A 395 -11.63 4.83 1.11
C ALA A 395 -11.76 5.92 2.18
N MET A 396 -10.94 5.86 3.22
CA MET A 396 -10.89 6.88 4.28
C MET A 396 -10.45 8.23 3.74
N ALA A 397 -9.44 8.25 2.86
CA ALA A 397 -9.03 9.48 2.17
C ALA A 397 -10.17 10.07 1.31
N ASN A 398 -10.96 9.25 0.62
CA ASN A 398 -12.13 9.73 -0.13
C ASN A 398 -13.21 10.30 0.80
N VAL A 399 -13.43 9.73 1.98
CA VAL A 399 -14.31 10.33 3.01
C VAL A 399 -13.80 11.72 3.38
N MET A 400 -12.50 11.88 3.63
CA MET A 400 -11.90 13.18 3.93
C MET A 400 -12.03 14.16 2.75
N GLN A 401 -11.82 13.70 1.52
CA GLN A 401 -12.05 14.53 0.33
C GLN A 401 -13.49 15.07 0.27
N ALA A 402 -14.47 14.21 0.57
CA ALA A 402 -15.88 14.63 0.62
C ALA A 402 -16.14 15.64 1.75
N VAL A 403 -15.57 15.42 2.94
CA VAL A 403 -15.68 16.37 4.06
C VAL A 403 -15.08 17.73 3.69
N PHE A 404 -13.87 17.76 3.11
CA PHE A 404 -13.25 19.03 2.70
C PHE A 404 -13.95 19.70 1.52
N ALA A 405 -14.62 18.95 0.65
CA ALA A 405 -15.44 19.54 -0.39
C ALA A 405 -16.62 20.36 0.19
N VAL A 406 -17.14 19.93 1.36
CA VAL A 406 -18.20 20.67 2.07
C VAL A 406 -17.62 21.83 2.89
N LEU A 407 -16.50 21.60 3.61
CA LEU A 407 -15.92 22.61 4.50
C LEU A 407 -15.16 23.71 3.77
N ALA A 408 -14.59 23.42 2.60
CA ALA A 408 -13.83 24.32 1.76
C ALA A 408 -14.19 24.11 0.27
N PRO A 409 -15.40 24.50 -0.16
CA PRO A 409 -15.86 24.27 -1.53
C PRO A 409 -14.93 24.92 -2.55
N GLY A 410 -14.58 24.17 -3.62
CA GLY A 410 -13.71 24.63 -4.69
C GLY A 410 -12.22 24.72 -4.35
N HIS A 411 -11.81 24.50 -3.10
CA HIS A 411 -10.40 24.56 -2.69
C HIS A 411 -9.70 23.21 -2.84
N VAL A 412 -9.29 22.85 -4.08
CA VAL A 412 -8.60 21.60 -4.41
C VAL A 412 -7.33 21.37 -3.57
N PRO A 413 -6.45 22.38 -3.30
CA PRO A 413 -5.28 22.19 -2.45
C PRO A 413 -5.64 21.67 -1.06
N ILE A 414 -6.65 22.26 -0.43
CA ILE A 414 -7.11 21.89 0.92
C ILE A 414 -7.63 20.44 0.91
N ASN A 415 -8.42 20.10 -0.10
CA ASN A 415 -8.96 18.76 -0.28
C ASN A 415 -7.84 17.70 -0.38
N MET A 416 -6.84 17.94 -1.23
CA MET A 416 -5.75 16.99 -1.48
C MET A 416 -4.82 16.84 -0.27
N ILE A 417 -4.38 17.94 0.33
CA ILE A 417 -3.43 17.94 1.45
C ILE A 417 -4.09 17.36 2.71
N GLY A 418 -5.33 17.75 2.99
CA GLY A 418 -6.07 17.25 4.16
C GLY A 418 -6.36 15.77 4.07
N SER A 419 -6.80 15.27 2.90
CA SER A 419 -7.04 13.84 2.69
C SER A 419 -5.74 13.03 2.68
N GLY A 420 -4.68 13.57 2.09
CA GLY A 420 -3.37 12.94 2.09
C GLY A 420 -2.77 12.82 3.50
N MET A 421 -2.91 13.85 4.34
CA MET A 421 -2.50 13.78 5.74
C MET A 421 -3.25 12.67 6.49
N SER A 422 -4.57 12.58 6.32
CA SER A 422 -5.38 11.54 6.94
C SER A 422 -4.96 10.14 6.49
N GLY A 423 -4.64 9.99 5.21
CA GLY A 423 -4.09 8.74 4.66
C GLY A 423 -2.74 8.38 5.29
N ALA A 424 -1.84 9.35 5.45
CA ALA A 424 -0.53 9.13 6.07
C ALA A 424 -0.63 8.76 7.55
N VAL A 425 -1.49 9.44 8.32
CA VAL A 425 -1.74 9.13 9.73
C VAL A 425 -2.30 7.71 9.89
N ALA A 426 -3.30 7.36 9.08
CA ALA A 426 -3.91 6.04 9.12
C ALA A 426 -2.91 4.93 8.74
N ALA A 427 -2.21 5.07 7.61
CA ALA A 427 -1.25 4.09 7.13
C ALA A 427 -0.16 3.79 8.17
N ASN A 428 0.43 4.82 8.77
CA ASN A 428 1.51 4.60 9.74
C ASN A 428 0.99 3.99 11.05
N GLY A 429 -0.23 4.33 11.51
CA GLY A 429 -0.87 3.69 12.64
C GLY A 429 -1.18 2.21 12.38
N GLU A 430 -1.68 1.88 11.19
CA GLU A 430 -1.96 0.52 10.74
C GLU A 430 -0.69 -0.34 10.69
N HIS A 431 0.40 0.18 10.12
CA HIS A 431 1.67 -0.54 10.04
C HIS A 431 2.32 -0.76 11.40
N LEU A 432 2.22 0.20 12.34
CA LEU A 432 2.67 -0.02 13.71
C LEU A 432 1.96 -1.22 14.37
N MET A 433 0.65 -1.37 14.16
CA MET A 433 -0.09 -2.50 14.72
C MET A 433 0.36 -3.84 14.11
N GLN A 434 0.63 -3.87 12.81
CA GLN A 434 1.19 -5.06 12.16
C GLN A 434 2.57 -5.41 12.73
N ASP A 435 3.44 -4.41 12.94
CA ASP A 435 4.77 -4.62 13.52
C ASP A 435 4.70 -5.08 14.98
N TYR A 436 3.75 -4.57 15.78
CA TYR A 436 3.52 -5.10 17.12
C TYR A 436 3.03 -6.55 17.09
N ARG A 437 2.23 -6.94 16.10
CA ARG A 437 1.82 -8.33 15.93
C ARG A 437 2.99 -9.22 15.57
N ALA A 438 3.84 -8.81 14.64
CA ALA A 438 5.09 -9.48 14.31
C ALA A 438 6.01 -9.58 15.54
N GLY A 439 6.18 -8.47 16.26
CA GLY A 439 6.97 -8.42 17.49
C GLY A 439 6.47 -9.35 18.59
N LYS A 440 5.15 -9.52 18.74
CA LYS A 440 4.56 -10.47 19.68
C LYS A 440 4.95 -11.93 19.35
N ILE A 441 5.01 -12.28 18.05
CA ILE A 441 5.42 -13.61 17.59
C ILE A 441 6.92 -13.82 17.82
N VAL A 442 7.74 -12.83 17.45
CA VAL A 442 9.21 -12.88 17.57
C VAL A 442 9.67 -12.77 19.02
N GLY A 443 8.82 -12.19 19.88
CA GLY A 443 9.14 -11.87 21.27
C GLY A 443 9.95 -10.58 21.42
N SER A 444 9.80 -9.62 20.52
CA SER A 444 10.47 -8.30 20.56
C SER A 444 9.81 -7.36 21.56
N THR A 445 10.58 -6.39 22.07
CA THR A 445 10.08 -5.35 22.97
C THR A 445 9.32 -4.27 22.20
N ASN A 446 8.04 -4.06 22.50
CA ASN A 446 7.19 -3.09 21.82
C ASN A 446 7.76 -1.66 21.83
N ARG A 447 8.38 -1.25 22.94
CA ARG A 447 9.07 0.04 23.06
C ARG A 447 10.15 0.21 22.01
N ASN A 448 10.95 -0.82 21.74
CA ASN A 448 12.02 -0.78 20.75
C ASN A 448 11.45 -0.70 19.33
N LEU A 449 10.38 -1.45 19.03
CA LEU A 449 9.67 -1.36 17.75
C LEU A 449 9.13 0.05 17.51
N THR A 450 8.50 0.66 18.53
CA THR A 450 8.02 2.05 18.44
C THR A 450 9.17 3.01 18.13
N TRP A 451 10.32 2.90 18.81
CA TRP A 451 11.46 3.76 18.52
C TRP A 451 11.99 3.60 17.08
N LEU A 452 12.00 2.37 16.57
CA LEU A 452 12.44 2.13 15.19
C LEU A 452 11.41 2.60 14.16
N GLN A 453 10.11 2.56 14.45
CA GLN A 453 9.08 3.22 13.64
C GLN A 453 9.30 4.75 13.62
N LEU A 454 9.47 5.36 14.81
CA LEU A 454 9.72 6.80 14.93
C LEU A 454 11.03 7.24 14.26
N LEU A 455 12.02 6.36 14.17
CA LEU A 455 13.27 6.60 13.44
C LEU A 455 13.09 6.40 11.92
N GLY A 456 12.39 5.35 11.51
CA GLY A 456 12.20 4.98 10.11
C GLY A 456 11.38 6.03 9.33
N ILE A 457 10.36 6.62 9.96
CA ILE A 457 9.49 7.60 9.32
C ILE A 457 10.24 8.84 8.81
N PRO A 458 11.03 9.57 9.60
CA PRO A 458 11.79 10.72 9.09
C PRO A 458 12.79 10.32 7.99
N ILE A 459 13.42 9.15 8.11
CA ILE A 459 14.35 8.64 7.09
C ILE A 459 13.57 8.34 5.80
N GLY A 460 12.42 7.67 5.89
CA GLY A 460 11.55 7.40 4.75
C GLY A 460 11.03 8.70 4.10
N ALA A 461 10.60 9.67 4.91
CA ALA A 461 10.14 10.96 4.41
C ALA A 461 11.24 11.73 3.67
N ALA A 462 12.47 11.71 4.19
CA ALA A 462 13.64 12.30 3.51
C ALA A 462 13.94 11.54 2.20
N ALA A 463 13.87 10.21 2.22
CA ALA A 463 14.07 9.39 1.05
C ALA A 463 13.03 9.66 -0.05
N VAL A 464 11.75 9.76 0.31
CA VAL A 464 10.66 10.15 -0.62
C VAL A 464 10.87 11.57 -1.15
N ALA A 465 11.25 12.52 -0.29
CA ALA A 465 11.46 13.92 -0.66
C ALA A 465 12.61 14.10 -1.69
N ILE A 466 13.54 13.16 -1.72
CA ILE A 466 14.64 13.11 -2.71
C ILE A 466 14.24 12.26 -3.93
N ALA A 467 13.69 11.07 -3.69
CA ALA A 467 13.41 10.11 -4.75
C ALA A 467 12.23 10.52 -5.64
N TYR A 468 11.15 11.05 -5.06
CA TYR A 468 9.95 11.40 -5.83
C TYR A 468 10.22 12.48 -6.90
N PRO A 469 10.88 13.62 -6.61
CA PRO A 469 11.25 14.59 -7.65
C PRO A 469 12.15 13.99 -8.74
N ALA A 470 13.10 13.10 -8.37
CA ALA A 470 13.97 12.41 -9.32
C ALA A 470 13.17 11.50 -10.25
N VAL A 471 12.26 10.70 -9.70
CA VAL A 471 11.37 9.81 -10.44
C VAL A 471 10.48 10.62 -11.40
N ARG A 472 9.88 11.70 -10.89
CA ARG A 472 9.07 12.62 -11.70
C ARG A 472 9.85 13.22 -12.86
N ALA A 473 11.07 13.70 -12.60
CA ALA A 473 11.92 14.32 -13.62
C ALA A 473 12.39 13.32 -14.71
N LYS A 474 12.67 12.07 -14.30
CA LYS A 474 13.17 11.03 -15.22
C LYS A 474 12.07 10.38 -16.04
N TYR A 475 10.97 10.00 -15.40
CA TYR A 475 9.91 9.17 -15.99
C TYR A 475 8.63 9.94 -16.30
N GLY A 476 8.45 11.13 -15.74
CA GLY A 476 7.17 11.85 -15.79
C GLY A 476 6.08 11.19 -14.94
N ILE A 477 5.03 11.94 -14.64
CA ILE A 477 3.83 11.45 -13.93
C ILE A 477 2.61 11.73 -14.79
N GLY A 478 1.84 10.72 -15.11
CA GLY A 478 0.73 10.86 -16.06
C GLY A 478 1.22 11.26 -17.46
N GLY A 479 0.31 11.66 -18.35
CA GLY A 479 0.66 12.09 -19.70
C GLY A 479 1.23 10.97 -20.58
N ASP A 480 1.77 11.35 -21.75
CA ASP A 480 2.34 10.40 -22.71
C ASP A 480 3.71 9.89 -22.23
N GLY A 481 3.82 8.57 -22.06
CA GLY A 481 5.06 7.93 -21.60
C GLY A 481 5.33 7.99 -20.10
N GLY A 482 4.56 8.77 -19.32
CA GLY A 482 4.75 8.90 -17.88
C GLY A 482 4.23 7.71 -17.07
N LEU A 483 4.62 7.65 -15.79
CA LEU A 483 4.08 6.69 -14.83
C LEU A 483 2.57 6.92 -14.65
N THR A 484 1.79 5.87 -14.79
CA THR A 484 0.33 5.98 -14.85
C THR A 484 -0.31 6.29 -13.50
N SER A 485 0.32 5.87 -12.40
CA SER A 485 -0.13 6.09 -11.03
C SER A 485 -1.66 5.96 -10.84
N PRO A 486 -2.22 4.76 -10.95
CA PRO A 486 -3.68 4.57 -11.04
C PRO A 486 -4.43 5.07 -9.79
N ILE A 487 -3.86 4.89 -8.61
CA ILE A 487 -4.44 5.41 -7.36
C ILE A 487 -4.48 6.94 -7.39
N SER A 488 -3.42 7.58 -7.90
CA SER A 488 -3.35 9.04 -8.04
C SER A 488 -4.38 9.56 -9.04
N VAL A 489 -4.61 8.85 -10.16
CA VAL A 489 -5.67 9.18 -11.12
C VAL A 489 -7.03 9.18 -10.44
N LYS A 490 -7.32 8.16 -9.61
CA LYS A 490 -8.57 8.09 -8.85
C LYS A 490 -8.69 9.27 -7.86
N TRP A 491 -7.65 9.56 -7.11
CA TRP A 491 -7.69 10.66 -6.12
C TRP A 491 -7.83 12.02 -6.80
N ALA A 492 -7.08 12.27 -7.87
CA ALA A 492 -7.18 13.48 -8.66
C ALA A 492 -8.56 13.63 -9.31
N GLY A 493 -9.08 12.55 -9.91
CA GLY A 493 -10.41 12.53 -10.52
C GLY A 493 -11.52 12.80 -9.50
N PHE A 494 -11.45 12.20 -8.32
CA PHE A 494 -12.43 12.44 -7.27
C PHE A 494 -12.36 13.87 -6.72
N ALA A 495 -11.17 14.43 -6.52
CA ALA A 495 -11.00 15.82 -6.13
C ALA A 495 -11.52 16.80 -7.21
N GLU A 496 -11.26 16.50 -8.48
CA GLU A 496 -11.79 17.28 -9.62
C GLU A 496 -13.33 17.27 -9.64
N LEU A 497 -13.93 16.09 -9.48
CA LEU A 497 -15.38 15.92 -9.43
C LEU A 497 -16.01 16.73 -8.30
N LEU A 498 -15.43 16.66 -7.11
CA LEU A 498 -15.92 17.39 -5.94
C LEU A 498 -15.75 18.91 -6.07
N SER A 499 -14.74 19.38 -6.82
CA SER A 499 -14.48 20.82 -6.98
C SER A 499 -15.32 21.47 -8.09
N LYS A 500 -15.48 20.79 -9.22
CA LYS A 500 -16.21 21.30 -10.40
C LYS A 500 -17.69 20.94 -10.41
N GLY A 501 -18.10 19.96 -9.61
CA GLY A 501 -19.42 19.38 -9.63
C GLY A 501 -19.69 18.49 -10.86
N PHE A 502 -20.83 17.82 -10.84
CA PHE A 502 -21.21 16.85 -11.87
C PHE A 502 -21.48 17.47 -13.25
N GLY A 503 -21.80 18.77 -13.31
CA GLY A 503 -22.10 19.48 -14.56
C GLY A 503 -20.87 19.72 -15.46
N ALA A 504 -19.67 19.54 -14.95
CA ALA A 504 -18.42 19.71 -15.72
C ALA A 504 -18.07 18.49 -16.60
N LEU A 505 -18.78 17.36 -16.42
CA LEU A 505 -18.51 16.12 -17.15
C LEU A 505 -19.34 16.06 -18.46
N PRO A 506 -18.77 15.45 -19.52
CA PRO A 506 -19.58 15.04 -20.68
C PRO A 506 -20.75 14.16 -20.20
N SER A 507 -21.97 14.38 -20.74
CA SER A 507 -23.16 13.66 -20.29
C SER A 507 -23.01 12.14 -20.30
N SER A 508 -22.31 11.59 -21.32
CA SER A 508 -22.03 10.16 -21.42
C SER A 508 -21.10 9.65 -20.31
N ALA A 509 -20.09 10.43 -19.93
CA ALA A 509 -19.15 10.08 -18.87
C ALA A 509 -19.83 10.19 -17.48
N LEU A 510 -20.72 11.17 -17.30
CA LEU A 510 -21.53 11.31 -16.09
C LEU A 510 -22.45 10.09 -15.89
N TRP A 511 -23.18 9.67 -16.93
CA TRP A 511 -24.01 8.46 -16.85
C TRP A 511 -23.16 7.21 -16.59
N ALA A 512 -22.01 7.09 -17.24
CA ALA A 512 -21.08 5.99 -17.00
C ALA A 512 -20.58 5.97 -15.53
N LEU A 513 -20.27 7.14 -14.95
CA LEU A 513 -19.91 7.28 -13.54
C LEU A 513 -21.05 6.81 -12.62
N ILE A 514 -22.29 7.29 -12.85
CA ILE A 514 -23.47 6.93 -12.03
C ILE A 514 -23.73 5.42 -12.09
N ILE A 515 -23.70 4.84 -13.28
CA ILE A 515 -23.87 3.40 -13.49
C ILE A 515 -22.75 2.63 -12.77
N ALA A 516 -21.51 3.08 -12.89
CA ALA A 516 -20.38 2.46 -12.23
C ALA A 516 -20.43 2.55 -10.70
N LEU A 517 -20.92 3.67 -10.15
CA LEU A 517 -21.19 3.81 -8.72
C LEU A 517 -22.21 2.76 -8.25
N ALA A 518 -23.31 2.58 -8.98
CA ALA A 518 -24.34 1.59 -8.66
C ALA A 518 -23.80 0.16 -8.78
N ILE A 519 -23.08 -0.16 -9.87
CA ILE A 519 -22.45 -1.47 -10.08
C ILE A 519 -21.43 -1.77 -8.97
N GLY A 520 -20.61 -0.80 -8.57
CA GLY A 520 -19.63 -0.97 -7.52
C GLY A 520 -20.27 -1.34 -6.17
N VAL A 521 -21.37 -0.69 -5.80
CA VAL A 521 -22.15 -1.07 -4.60
C VAL A 521 -22.71 -2.48 -4.74
N VAL A 522 -23.39 -2.80 -5.86
CA VAL A 522 -23.98 -4.13 -6.09
C VAL A 522 -22.94 -5.23 -6.04
N LEU A 523 -21.80 -5.07 -6.74
CA LEU A 523 -20.72 -6.06 -6.73
C LEU A 523 -20.17 -6.25 -5.32
N THR A 524 -19.98 -5.17 -4.54
CA THR A 524 -19.50 -5.25 -3.16
C THR A 524 -20.49 -6.00 -2.26
N LEU A 525 -21.79 -5.76 -2.41
CA LEU A 525 -22.83 -6.50 -1.68
C LEU A 525 -22.85 -7.99 -2.05
N LEU A 526 -22.69 -8.32 -3.33
CA LEU A 526 -22.60 -9.69 -3.81
C LEU A 526 -21.30 -10.37 -3.34
N GLU A 527 -20.17 -9.63 -3.34
CA GLU A 527 -18.89 -10.10 -2.83
C GLU A 527 -18.95 -10.46 -1.34
N ALA A 528 -19.74 -9.70 -0.57
CA ALA A 528 -19.94 -9.98 0.85
C ALA A 528 -20.78 -11.25 1.13
N ASN A 529 -21.41 -11.84 0.10
CA ASN A 529 -22.21 -13.06 0.26
C ASN A 529 -21.30 -14.30 0.38
N PRO A 530 -21.40 -15.12 1.48
CA PRO A 530 -20.53 -16.28 1.69
C PRO A 530 -20.63 -17.35 0.59
N ARG A 531 -21.79 -17.45 -0.11
CA ARG A 531 -22.00 -18.50 -1.13
C ARG A 531 -21.39 -18.14 -2.48
N PHE A 532 -21.50 -16.90 -2.90
CA PHE A 532 -21.13 -16.45 -4.24
C PHE A 532 -19.90 -15.51 -4.25
N GLY A 533 -19.53 -14.91 -3.11
CA GLY A 533 -18.52 -13.88 -3.04
C GLY A 533 -17.17 -14.26 -3.66
N ARG A 534 -16.78 -15.52 -3.58
CA ARG A 534 -15.54 -16.02 -4.20
C ARG A 534 -15.51 -15.95 -5.73
N PHE A 535 -16.68 -15.90 -6.38
CA PHE A 535 -16.81 -15.83 -7.84
C PHE A 535 -17.10 -14.42 -8.34
N ILE A 536 -17.48 -13.51 -7.45
CA ILE A 536 -17.79 -12.13 -7.81
C ILE A 536 -16.48 -11.35 -8.00
N PRO A 537 -16.32 -10.66 -9.14
CA PRO A 537 -15.14 -9.84 -9.36
C PRO A 537 -15.15 -8.63 -8.42
N SER A 538 -13.96 -8.23 -7.95
CA SER A 538 -13.80 -7.07 -7.09
C SER A 538 -14.01 -5.76 -7.86
N PRO A 539 -14.97 -4.90 -7.48
CA PRO A 539 -15.20 -3.64 -8.19
C PRO A 539 -14.00 -2.70 -8.14
N THR A 540 -13.27 -2.69 -7.02
CA THR A 540 -12.03 -1.91 -6.89
C THR A 540 -10.96 -2.41 -7.85
N ALA A 541 -10.81 -3.73 -8.00
CA ALA A 541 -9.84 -4.31 -8.91
C ALA A 541 -10.23 -4.12 -10.39
N ILE A 542 -11.53 -4.16 -10.74
CA ILE A 542 -12.01 -3.81 -12.08
C ILE A 542 -11.63 -2.35 -12.39
N GLY A 543 -11.98 -1.41 -11.51
CA GLY A 543 -11.64 0.00 -11.68
C GLY A 543 -10.13 0.23 -11.81
N LEU A 544 -9.33 -0.47 -11.01
CA LEU A 544 -7.87 -0.41 -11.09
C LEU A 544 -7.38 -0.90 -12.47
N GLY A 545 -7.90 -2.03 -12.97
CA GLY A 545 -7.56 -2.55 -14.29
C GLY A 545 -7.95 -1.62 -15.45
N MET A 546 -9.00 -0.82 -15.28
CA MET A 546 -9.37 0.24 -16.25
C MET A 546 -8.39 1.42 -16.23
N LEU A 547 -7.69 1.68 -15.12
CA LEU A 547 -6.75 2.80 -14.98
C LEU A 547 -5.32 2.43 -15.37
N ILE A 548 -4.96 1.15 -15.28
CA ILE A 548 -3.62 0.65 -15.58
C ILE A 548 -3.51 0.27 -17.08
N PRO A 549 -2.37 0.55 -17.74
CA PRO A 549 -2.14 0.06 -19.09
C PRO A 549 -2.20 -1.46 -19.20
N GLY A 550 -2.71 -1.97 -20.32
CA GLY A 550 -2.81 -3.40 -20.57
C GLY A 550 -1.49 -4.14 -20.47
N PHE A 551 -0.39 -3.49 -20.87
CA PHE A 551 0.94 -4.10 -20.80
C PHE A 551 1.43 -4.39 -19.36
N SER A 552 0.91 -3.70 -18.34
CA SER A 552 1.19 -4.05 -16.94
C SER A 552 0.15 -5.03 -16.36
N VAL A 553 -1.12 -4.93 -16.78
CA VAL A 553 -2.19 -5.82 -16.29
C VAL A 553 -1.99 -7.26 -16.76
N ILE A 554 -1.59 -7.47 -18.02
CA ILE A 554 -1.39 -8.81 -18.58
C ILE A 554 -0.36 -9.62 -17.77
N PRO A 555 0.85 -9.12 -17.48
CA PRO A 555 1.79 -9.83 -16.61
C PRO A 555 1.25 -10.07 -15.18
N MET A 556 0.46 -9.14 -14.62
CA MET A 556 -0.18 -9.37 -13.32
C MET A 556 -1.17 -10.54 -13.36
N VAL A 557 -1.99 -10.63 -14.41
CA VAL A 557 -2.92 -11.76 -14.60
C VAL A 557 -2.14 -13.06 -14.74
N LEU A 558 -1.07 -13.07 -15.53
CA LEU A 558 -0.19 -14.25 -15.66
C LEU A 558 0.42 -14.64 -14.31
N GLY A 559 0.90 -13.69 -13.52
CA GLY A 559 1.40 -13.93 -12.17
C GLY A 559 0.35 -14.57 -11.25
N GLY A 560 -0.89 -14.08 -11.27
CA GLY A 560 -2.00 -14.66 -10.51
C GLY A 560 -2.35 -16.09 -10.96
N ILE A 561 -2.31 -16.36 -12.28
CA ILE A 561 -2.52 -17.70 -12.82
C ILE A 561 -1.38 -18.64 -12.39
N ILE A 562 -0.13 -18.21 -12.54
CA ILE A 562 1.05 -18.97 -12.13
C ILE A 562 0.97 -19.33 -10.64
N GLN A 563 0.65 -18.37 -9.78
CA GLN A 563 0.49 -18.60 -8.34
C GLN A 563 -0.59 -19.65 -8.06
N ALA A 564 -1.75 -19.54 -8.70
CA ALA A 564 -2.86 -20.47 -8.49
C ALA A 564 -2.53 -21.90 -8.97
N VAL A 565 -1.86 -22.04 -10.12
CA VAL A 565 -1.38 -23.32 -10.64
C VAL A 565 -0.29 -23.89 -9.72
N TRP A 566 0.69 -23.08 -9.33
CA TRP A 566 1.77 -23.49 -8.43
C TRP A 566 1.24 -23.96 -7.09
N LYS A 567 0.31 -23.22 -6.50
CA LYS A 567 -0.36 -23.62 -5.25
C LYS A 567 -1.08 -24.97 -5.37
N LYS A 568 -1.67 -25.26 -6.54
CA LYS A 568 -2.36 -26.54 -6.80
C LYS A 568 -1.38 -27.70 -7.03
N THR A 569 -0.29 -27.47 -7.77
CA THR A 569 0.66 -28.51 -8.18
C THR A 569 1.73 -28.80 -7.14
N SER A 570 2.22 -27.77 -6.45
CA SER A 570 3.26 -27.85 -5.43
C SER A 570 3.01 -26.86 -4.28
N PRO A 571 2.06 -27.18 -3.37
CA PRO A 571 1.71 -26.25 -2.26
C PRO A 571 2.89 -25.90 -1.36
N LYS A 572 3.79 -26.86 -1.07
CA LYS A 572 5.00 -26.61 -0.27
C LYS A 572 6.01 -25.73 -1.00
N GLY A 573 6.14 -25.87 -2.31
CA GLY A 573 7.01 -25.04 -3.12
C GLY A 573 6.48 -23.61 -3.20
N GLU A 574 5.17 -23.45 -3.39
CA GLU A 574 4.53 -22.15 -3.41
C GLU A 574 4.73 -21.41 -2.07
N ASP A 575 4.45 -22.04 -0.94
CA ASP A 575 4.62 -21.50 0.40
C ASP A 575 6.09 -21.08 0.70
N THR A 576 7.05 -21.85 0.18
CA THR A 576 8.47 -21.58 0.41
C THR A 576 9.03 -20.47 -0.48
N TYR A 577 8.67 -20.45 -1.77
CA TYR A 577 9.38 -19.66 -2.77
C TYR A 577 8.58 -18.50 -3.35
N CYS A 578 7.24 -18.55 -3.38
CA CYS A 578 6.42 -17.60 -4.11
C CYS A 578 6.60 -16.17 -3.61
N VAL A 579 6.39 -15.94 -2.32
CA VAL A 579 6.51 -14.60 -1.72
C VAL A 579 7.94 -14.05 -1.82
N PRO A 580 9.01 -14.79 -1.43
CA PRO A 580 10.37 -14.30 -1.59
C PRO A 580 10.75 -13.97 -3.03
N LEU A 581 10.40 -14.83 -3.99
CA LEU A 581 10.70 -14.65 -5.41
C LEU A 581 10.00 -13.40 -5.95
N ALA A 582 8.72 -13.26 -5.70
CA ALA A 582 7.91 -12.12 -6.11
C ALA A 582 8.42 -10.80 -5.49
N SER A 583 8.79 -10.84 -4.22
CA SER A 583 9.41 -9.69 -3.54
C SER A 583 10.74 -9.30 -4.18
N GLY A 584 11.56 -10.30 -4.59
CA GLY A 584 12.78 -10.08 -5.35
C GLY A 584 12.50 -9.39 -6.69
N PHE A 585 11.52 -9.87 -7.45
CA PHE A 585 11.13 -9.28 -8.74
C PHE A 585 10.77 -7.80 -8.59
N ILE A 586 9.95 -7.46 -7.61
CA ILE A 586 9.51 -6.06 -7.37
C ILE A 586 10.68 -5.20 -6.92
N THR A 587 11.44 -5.65 -5.93
CA THR A 587 12.51 -4.85 -5.33
C THR A 587 13.67 -4.64 -6.30
N GLY A 588 14.06 -5.67 -7.06
CA GLY A 588 15.17 -5.60 -8.01
C GLY A 588 14.94 -4.55 -9.10
N GLU A 589 13.77 -4.55 -9.73
CA GLU A 589 13.39 -3.55 -10.74
C GLU A 589 13.29 -2.15 -10.14
N ALA A 590 12.59 -2.02 -8.99
CA ALA A 590 12.38 -0.73 -8.34
C ALA A 590 13.70 -0.06 -7.93
N LEU A 591 14.65 -0.82 -7.38
CA LEU A 591 15.97 -0.28 -7.00
C LEU A 591 16.82 0.15 -8.19
N VAL A 592 16.80 -0.61 -9.29
CA VAL A 592 17.53 -0.22 -10.51
C VAL A 592 16.92 1.02 -11.13
N MET A 593 15.58 1.08 -11.27
CA MET A 593 14.90 2.26 -11.81
C MET A 593 15.15 3.51 -10.95
N LEU A 594 15.14 3.36 -9.62
CA LEU A 594 15.51 4.43 -8.69
C LEU A 594 16.96 4.87 -8.90
N ALA A 595 17.91 3.93 -8.96
CA ALA A 595 19.32 4.25 -9.19
C ALA A 595 19.55 5.02 -10.50
N MET A 596 18.78 4.68 -11.54
CA MET A 596 18.82 5.41 -12.82
C MET A 596 18.11 6.78 -12.77
N ALA A 597 17.19 6.99 -11.84
CA ALA A 597 16.48 8.25 -11.66
C ALA A 597 17.27 9.27 -10.81
N LEU A 598 18.02 8.79 -9.81
CA LEU A 598 18.73 9.66 -8.85
C LEU A 598 19.63 10.73 -9.50
N PRO A 599 20.39 10.47 -10.57
CA PRO A 599 21.19 11.52 -11.22
C PRO A 599 20.37 12.71 -11.74
N ALA A 600 19.08 12.52 -12.05
CA ALA A 600 18.20 13.59 -12.49
C ALA A 600 17.77 14.54 -11.36
N ALA A 601 17.91 14.12 -10.10
CA ALA A 601 17.60 14.97 -8.93
C ALA A 601 18.71 15.98 -8.62
N PHE A 602 19.92 15.75 -9.17
CA PHE A 602 21.11 16.58 -8.90
C PHE A 602 21.51 17.45 -10.11
N LYS A 603 20.73 17.41 -11.17
CA LYS A 603 20.81 18.33 -12.31
C LYS A 603 19.78 19.44 -12.20
#